data_92fbcf6d401389d6fcf0573186648242
#
_entry.id   92fbcf6d401389d6fcf0573186648242
#
_cell.length_a   1.000
_cell.length_b   1.000
_cell.length_c   1.000
_cell.angle_alpha   90.00
_cell.angle_beta   90.00
_cell.angle_gamma   90.00
#
_symmetry.space_group_name_H-M   'P 1'
#
loop_
_entity.id
_entity.type
_entity.pdbx_description
1 polymer ?
#
loop_
_entity_poly.entity_id
_entity_poly.type
_entity_poly.pdbx_seq_one_letter_code
_entity_poly.pdbx_strand_id
1 'polypeptide(L)'
;VENTVSEYQKFHQQLVVNLLTQIRQLLPFTRTDDHEPSEQDTQFIEYFDKLSSDLNASEEGYPLGQWIITAIVARYPHITPLVARDLFWFFGGDCLHYLGDEEITKFQKLDESFHTQDSETETFVPYEEMREQIFNLQ
;
A
#
# COMPACT_ATOMS: atom_id res chain seq x y z
N VAL A 1 12.62 -20.56 6.37
CA VAL A 1 13.47 -19.39 6.57
C VAL A 1 12.83 -18.19 5.91
N GLU A 2 12.63 -17.14 6.68
CA GLU A 2 12.12 -15.89 6.16
C GLU A 2 13.14 -15.29 5.20
N ASN A 3 12.66 -14.72 4.11
CA ASN A 3 13.54 -14.05 3.17
C ASN A 3 13.10 -12.61 2.99
N THR A 4 13.90 -11.83 2.26
CA THR A 4 13.65 -10.41 2.08
C THR A 4 12.32 -10.14 1.38
N VAL A 5 11.94 -11.01 0.42
CA VAL A 5 10.69 -10.86 -0.33
C VAL A 5 9.49 -10.97 0.60
N SER A 6 9.52 -11.97 1.49
CA SER A 6 8.41 -12.17 2.43
C SER A 6 8.24 -10.97 3.37
N GLU A 7 9.34 -10.42 3.87
CA GLU A 7 9.30 -9.24 4.74
C GLU A 7 8.78 -8.02 4.01
N TYR A 8 9.24 -7.80 2.78
CA TYR A 8 8.80 -6.71 1.93
C TYR A 8 7.29 -6.80 1.68
N GLN A 9 6.82 -7.99 1.32
CA GLN A 9 5.40 -8.21 1.04
C GLN A 9 4.54 -8.01 2.27
N LYS A 10 4.99 -8.50 3.41
CA LYS A 10 4.25 -8.34 4.67
C LYS A 10 4.11 -6.88 5.07
N PHE A 11 5.17 -6.10 4.87
CA PHE A 11 5.12 -4.68 5.18
C PHE A 11 4.01 -3.99 4.38
N HIS A 12 3.96 -4.24 3.08
CA HIS A 12 2.97 -3.59 2.23
C HIS A 12 1.57 -4.13 2.45
N GLN A 13 1.44 -5.43 2.72
CA GLN A 13 0.14 -6.00 3.06
C GLN A 13 -0.41 -5.36 4.33
N GLN A 14 0.43 -5.13 5.31
CA GLN A 14 -0.01 -4.50 6.55
C GLN A 14 -0.51 -3.07 6.30
N LEU A 15 0.12 -2.33 5.39
CA LEU A 15 -0.36 -1.01 5.03
C LEU A 15 -1.76 -1.07 4.40
N VAL A 16 -2.01 -2.07 3.56
CA VAL A 16 -3.32 -2.27 2.94
C VAL A 16 -4.37 -2.58 4.01
N VAL A 17 -4.06 -3.49 4.92
CA VAL A 17 -4.98 -3.86 6.00
C VAL A 17 -5.29 -2.66 6.89
N ASN A 18 -4.28 -1.90 7.25
CA ASN A 18 -4.46 -0.73 8.10
C ASN A 18 -5.33 0.32 7.43
N LEU A 19 -5.11 0.55 6.14
CA LEU A 19 -5.92 1.52 5.39
C LEU A 19 -7.38 1.08 5.33
N LEU A 20 -7.62 -0.18 5.02
CA LEU A 20 -9.00 -0.70 4.97
C LEU A 20 -9.70 -0.54 6.32
N THR A 21 -9.02 -0.90 7.40
CA THR A 21 -9.57 -0.77 8.74
C THR A 21 -9.97 0.69 9.03
N GLN A 22 -9.11 1.60 8.62
CA GLN A 22 -9.33 3.02 8.86
C GLN A 22 -10.50 3.57 8.05
N ILE A 23 -10.59 3.25 6.77
CA ILE A 23 -11.64 3.80 5.92
C ILE A 23 -13.03 3.21 6.21
N ARG A 24 -13.10 2.01 6.76
CA ARG A 24 -14.40 1.43 7.14
C ARG A 24 -15.13 2.29 8.16
N GLN A 25 -14.41 3.11 8.90
CA GLN A 25 -14.96 3.98 9.94
C GLN A 25 -15.31 5.37 9.42
N LEU A 26 -15.08 5.62 8.15
CA LEU A 26 -15.27 6.93 7.55
C LEU A 26 -16.42 6.94 6.55
N LEU A 27 -17.00 8.12 6.34
CA LEU A 27 -17.97 8.30 5.27
C LEU A 27 -17.25 8.22 3.92
N PRO A 28 -17.86 7.67 2.89
CA PRO A 28 -19.25 7.19 2.85
C PRO A 28 -19.41 5.72 3.22
N PHE A 29 -18.39 5.06 3.75
CA PHE A 29 -18.40 3.61 3.98
C PHE A 29 -19.04 3.20 5.30
N THR A 30 -19.01 4.08 6.29
CA THR A 30 -19.62 3.77 7.58
C THR A 30 -21.12 4.09 7.54
N ARG A 31 -21.89 3.27 8.26
CA ARG A 31 -23.33 3.48 8.38
C ARG A 31 -23.60 4.34 9.60
N THR A 32 -24.43 5.37 9.42
CA THR A 32 -24.88 6.22 10.52
C THR A 32 -26.38 6.37 10.45
N ASP A 33 -26.98 7.10 11.40
CA ASP A 33 -28.43 7.35 11.41
C ASP A 33 -28.87 8.09 10.13
N ASP A 34 -28.01 8.94 9.60
CA ASP A 34 -28.35 9.78 8.44
C ASP A 34 -27.70 9.31 7.14
N HIS A 35 -26.92 8.23 7.20
CA HIS A 35 -26.20 7.78 6.02
C HIS A 35 -26.13 6.26 5.92
N GLU A 36 -26.39 5.75 4.75
CA GLU A 36 -26.22 4.36 4.43
C GLU A 36 -25.32 4.25 3.20
N PRO A 37 -24.29 3.39 3.24
CA PRO A 37 -23.39 3.25 2.09
C PRO A 37 -24.16 2.85 0.83
N SER A 38 -23.78 3.43 -0.30
CA SER A 38 -24.37 3.06 -1.57
C SER A 38 -23.92 1.68 -1.99
N GLU A 39 -24.60 1.12 -3.00
CA GLU A 39 -24.19 -0.15 -3.57
C GLU A 39 -22.75 -0.08 -4.10
N GLN A 40 -22.39 1.05 -4.74
CA GLN A 40 -21.05 1.25 -5.26
C GLN A 40 -20.02 1.29 -4.13
N ASP A 41 -20.34 1.97 -3.03
CA ASP A 41 -19.44 2.06 -1.89
C ASP A 41 -19.24 0.70 -1.25
N THR A 42 -20.32 -0.07 -1.11
CA THR A 42 -20.25 -1.41 -0.56
C THR A 42 -19.39 -2.33 -1.42
N GLN A 43 -19.57 -2.23 -2.73
CA GLN A 43 -18.79 -3.02 -3.67
C GLN A 43 -17.32 -2.67 -3.62
N PHE A 44 -17.00 -1.37 -3.47
CA PHE A 44 -15.62 -0.94 -3.33
C PHE A 44 -14.97 -1.59 -2.11
N ILE A 45 -15.65 -1.60 -0.98
CA ILE A 45 -15.13 -2.22 0.24
C ILE A 45 -14.95 -3.73 0.05
N GLU A 46 -15.84 -4.39 -0.65
CA GLU A 46 -15.70 -5.82 -0.93
C GLU A 46 -14.44 -6.12 -1.74
N TYR A 47 -14.15 -5.31 -2.76
CA TYR A 47 -12.93 -5.48 -3.55
C TYR A 47 -11.69 -5.17 -2.73
N PHE A 48 -11.77 -4.16 -1.86
CA PHE A 48 -10.64 -3.81 -1.01
C PHE A 48 -10.37 -4.94 0.01
N ASP A 49 -11.43 -5.51 0.55
CA ASP A 49 -11.31 -6.64 1.48
C ASP A 49 -10.65 -7.83 0.79
N LYS A 50 -11.03 -8.10 -0.45
CA LYS A 50 -10.41 -9.14 -1.24
C LYS A 50 -8.92 -8.87 -1.43
N LEU A 51 -8.56 -7.62 -1.73
CA LEU A 51 -7.15 -7.25 -1.88
C LEU A 51 -6.38 -7.52 -0.59
N SER A 52 -6.95 -7.12 0.56
CA SER A 52 -6.24 -7.28 1.82
C SER A 52 -5.99 -8.73 2.18
N SER A 53 -6.89 -9.63 1.75
CA SER A 53 -6.76 -11.06 2.03
C SER A 53 -5.84 -11.76 1.04
N ASP A 54 -5.88 -11.36 -0.23
CA ASP A 54 -5.26 -12.10 -1.32
C ASP A 54 -4.03 -11.43 -1.93
N LEU A 55 -3.58 -10.32 -1.34
CA LEU A 55 -2.52 -9.51 -1.95
C LEU A 55 -1.31 -10.31 -2.40
N ASN A 56 -0.85 -11.23 -1.57
CA ASN A 56 0.34 -12.02 -1.86
C ASN A 56 0.03 -13.43 -2.33
N ALA A 57 -1.25 -13.74 -2.57
CA ALA A 57 -1.68 -15.08 -2.91
C ALA A 57 -1.72 -15.31 -4.43
N SER A 58 -1.78 -14.24 -5.24
CA SER A 58 -1.86 -14.38 -6.68
C SER A 58 -1.30 -13.13 -7.36
N GLU A 59 -1.09 -13.26 -8.69
CA GLU A 59 -0.63 -12.14 -9.50
C GLU A 59 -1.69 -11.06 -9.69
N GLU A 60 -2.94 -11.38 -9.36
CA GLU A 60 -4.05 -10.43 -9.50
C GLU A 60 -4.03 -9.31 -8.46
N GLY A 61 -3.21 -9.46 -7.40
CA GLY A 61 -3.13 -8.45 -6.36
C GLY A 61 -2.68 -7.10 -6.87
N TYR A 62 -1.71 -7.05 -7.79
CA TYR A 62 -1.21 -5.78 -8.30
C TYR A 62 -2.25 -5.03 -9.14
N PRO A 63 -2.89 -5.65 -10.14
CA PRO A 63 -3.94 -4.95 -10.88
C PRO A 63 -5.10 -4.50 -10.00
N LEU A 64 -5.50 -5.34 -9.04
CA LEU A 64 -6.58 -4.97 -8.13
C LEU A 64 -6.18 -3.79 -7.25
N GLY A 65 -4.93 -3.81 -6.74
CA GLY A 65 -4.43 -2.70 -5.94
C GLY A 65 -4.38 -1.40 -6.72
N GLN A 66 -3.92 -1.46 -7.98
CA GLN A 66 -3.91 -0.28 -8.85
C GLN A 66 -5.32 0.27 -9.04
N TRP A 67 -6.29 -0.61 -9.25
CA TRP A 67 -7.68 -0.19 -9.42
C TRP A 67 -8.20 0.49 -8.15
N ILE A 68 -7.91 -0.08 -6.99
CA ILE A 68 -8.38 0.46 -5.71
C ILE A 68 -7.77 1.84 -5.45
N ILE A 69 -6.47 2.01 -5.66
CA ILE A 69 -5.83 3.31 -5.47
C ILE A 69 -6.41 4.35 -6.42
N THR A 70 -6.58 3.97 -7.69
CA THR A 70 -7.16 4.87 -8.69
C THR A 70 -8.59 5.26 -8.31
N ALA A 71 -9.37 4.31 -7.81
CA ALA A 71 -10.74 4.57 -7.37
C ALA A 71 -10.77 5.53 -6.18
N ILE A 72 -9.83 5.38 -5.24
CA ILE A 72 -9.76 6.30 -4.10
C ILE A 72 -9.51 7.73 -4.60
N VAL A 73 -8.54 7.91 -5.47
CA VAL A 73 -8.20 9.24 -5.97
C VAL A 73 -9.37 9.84 -6.76
N ALA A 74 -10.04 9.04 -7.58
CA ALA A 74 -11.10 9.52 -8.45
C ALA A 74 -12.44 9.70 -7.77
N ARG A 75 -12.80 8.78 -6.86
CA ARG A 75 -14.12 8.75 -6.25
C ARG A 75 -14.17 9.23 -4.81
N TYR A 76 -13.06 9.05 -4.10
CA TYR A 76 -12.98 9.34 -2.66
C TYR A 76 -11.75 10.19 -2.35
N PRO A 77 -11.64 11.37 -2.99
CA PRO A 77 -10.42 12.18 -2.85
C PRO A 77 -10.12 12.59 -1.41
N HIS A 78 -11.14 12.67 -0.56
CA HIS A 78 -10.92 13.00 0.85
C HIS A 78 -10.16 11.90 1.61
N ILE A 79 -10.12 10.69 1.06
CA ILE A 79 -9.39 9.57 1.67
C ILE A 79 -7.95 9.50 1.15
N THR A 80 -7.68 10.11 0.00
CA THR A 80 -6.35 10.05 -0.62
C THR A 80 -5.22 10.37 0.36
N PRO A 81 -5.32 11.39 1.24
CA PRO A 81 -4.22 11.67 2.18
C PRO A 81 -3.93 10.55 3.17
N LEU A 82 -4.85 9.60 3.34
CA LEU A 82 -4.64 8.47 4.26
C LEU A 82 -3.82 7.35 3.62
N VAL A 83 -3.72 7.35 2.28
CA VAL A 83 -2.98 6.30 1.57
C VAL A 83 -1.50 6.54 1.76
N ALA A 84 -0.79 5.54 2.32
CA ALA A 84 0.65 5.62 2.47
C ALA A 84 1.30 5.74 1.09
N ARG A 85 2.28 6.65 0.97
CA ARG A 85 2.98 6.86 -0.30
C ARG A 85 3.62 5.57 -0.80
N ASP A 86 4.00 4.69 0.12
CA ASP A 86 4.55 3.38 -0.20
C ASP A 86 3.64 2.56 -1.10
N LEU A 87 2.32 2.68 -0.92
CA LEU A 87 1.37 1.90 -1.71
C LEU A 87 1.32 2.37 -3.17
N PHE A 88 1.50 3.67 -3.42
CA PHE A 88 1.61 4.14 -4.80
C PHE A 88 2.81 3.51 -5.51
N TRP A 89 3.92 3.40 -4.79
CA TRP A 89 5.12 2.76 -5.32
C TRP A 89 4.94 1.26 -5.48
N PHE A 90 4.39 0.61 -4.44
CA PHE A 90 4.25 -0.85 -4.42
C PHE A 90 3.39 -1.37 -5.56
N PHE A 91 2.23 -0.75 -5.79
CA PHE A 91 1.35 -1.17 -6.87
C PHE A 91 1.85 -0.69 -8.23
N GLY A 92 2.55 0.43 -8.28
CA GLY A 92 3.18 0.90 -9.50
C GLY A 92 2.21 1.26 -10.61
N GLY A 93 2.67 1.09 -11.86
CA GLY A 93 1.86 1.42 -13.02
C GLY A 93 1.45 2.89 -13.01
N ASP A 94 0.19 3.16 -13.29
CA ASP A 94 -0.33 4.53 -13.32
C ASP A 94 -0.29 5.20 -11.96
N CYS A 95 -0.22 4.42 -10.87
CA CYS A 95 -0.14 4.99 -9.53
C CYS A 95 1.15 5.78 -9.32
N LEU A 96 2.19 5.51 -10.08
CA LEU A 96 3.44 6.26 -9.98
C LEU A 96 3.28 7.73 -10.32
N HIS A 97 2.24 8.09 -11.07
CA HIS A 97 1.98 9.49 -11.40
C HIS A 97 1.65 10.34 -10.17
N TYR A 98 1.27 9.69 -9.07
CA TYR A 98 0.93 10.41 -7.84
C TYR A 98 2.17 10.70 -6.98
N LEU A 99 3.33 10.20 -7.37
CA LEU A 99 4.59 10.40 -6.65
C LEU A 99 5.46 11.42 -7.35
N GLY A 100 6.19 12.21 -6.57
CA GLY A 100 7.18 13.13 -7.14
C GLY A 100 8.46 12.38 -7.54
N ASP A 101 9.27 13.02 -8.37
CA ASP A 101 10.52 12.41 -8.85
C ASP A 101 11.47 12.05 -7.71
N GLU A 102 11.54 12.91 -6.71
CA GLU A 102 12.41 12.67 -5.56
C GLU A 102 11.93 11.46 -4.75
N GLU A 103 10.61 11.33 -4.60
CA GLU A 103 10.04 10.17 -3.91
C GLU A 103 10.33 8.88 -4.67
N ILE A 104 10.15 8.90 -5.98
CA ILE A 104 10.42 7.73 -6.83
C ILE A 104 11.87 7.31 -6.69
N THR A 105 12.78 8.26 -6.69
CA THR A 105 14.21 7.97 -6.53
C THR A 105 14.49 7.30 -5.19
N LYS A 106 13.86 7.78 -4.12
CA LYS A 106 14.05 7.20 -2.79
C LYS A 106 13.48 5.79 -2.69
N PHE A 107 12.28 5.57 -3.23
CA PHE A 107 11.69 4.22 -3.23
C PHE A 107 12.52 3.26 -4.07
N GLN A 108 13.01 3.72 -5.21
CA GLN A 108 13.85 2.90 -6.06
C GLN A 108 15.13 2.50 -5.33
N LYS A 109 15.78 3.46 -4.67
CA LYS A 109 16.96 3.19 -3.89
C LYS A 109 16.68 2.20 -2.75
N LEU A 110 15.54 2.38 -2.07
CA LEU A 110 15.13 1.50 -1.00
C LEU A 110 14.99 0.06 -1.49
N ASP A 111 14.26 -0.13 -2.58
CA ASP A 111 14.03 -1.47 -3.13
C ASP A 111 15.32 -2.12 -3.59
N GLU A 112 16.16 -1.37 -4.32
CA GLU A 112 17.42 -1.91 -4.79
C GLU A 112 18.34 -2.28 -3.64
N SER A 113 18.47 -1.40 -2.65
CA SER A 113 19.36 -1.63 -1.52
C SER A 113 18.88 -2.79 -0.67
N PHE A 114 17.57 -2.88 -0.46
CA PHE A 114 17.04 -3.97 0.37
C PHE A 114 17.19 -5.33 -0.32
N HIS A 115 16.78 -5.40 -1.59
CA HIS A 115 16.74 -6.71 -2.29
C HIS A 115 18.10 -7.21 -2.74
N THR A 116 19.14 -6.36 -2.71
CA THR A 116 20.49 -6.82 -3.04
C THR A 116 21.26 -7.31 -1.83
N GLN A 117 20.71 -7.16 -0.63
CA GLN A 117 21.35 -7.67 0.58
C GLN A 117 21.29 -9.19 0.65
N ASP A 118 22.29 -9.77 1.27
CA ASP A 118 22.26 -11.19 1.63
C ASP A 118 21.59 -11.30 2.99
N SER A 119 20.48 -12.00 3.07
CA SER A 119 19.70 -12.14 4.30
C SER A 119 20.42 -12.93 5.39
N GLU A 120 21.52 -13.58 5.04
CA GLU A 120 22.28 -14.40 5.99
C GLU A 120 23.47 -13.66 6.61
N THR A 121 23.72 -12.42 6.18
CA THR A 121 24.83 -11.65 6.74
C THR A 121 24.45 -10.98 8.05
N GLU A 122 25.45 -10.70 8.87
CA GLU A 122 25.24 -9.97 10.11
C GLU A 122 24.91 -8.51 9.89
N THR A 123 25.20 -8.02 8.71
CA THR A 123 24.94 -6.63 8.35
C THR A 123 23.59 -6.44 7.67
N PHE A 124 22.80 -7.50 7.60
CA PHE A 124 21.46 -7.40 7.00
C PHE A 124 20.61 -6.38 7.75
N VAL A 125 20.00 -5.47 7.01
CA VAL A 125 19.13 -4.43 7.58
C VAL A 125 17.69 -4.78 7.24
N PRO A 126 16.81 -4.91 8.25
CA PRO A 126 15.39 -5.16 7.98
C PRO A 126 14.75 -4.05 7.15
N TYR A 127 13.68 -4.39 6.43
CA TYR A 127 13.07 -3.45 5.50
C TYR A 127 12.63 -2.15 6.17
N GLU A 128 11.92 -2.24 7.29
CA GLU A 128 11.43 -1.04 7.97
C GLU A 128 12.57 -0.13 8.43
N GLU A 129 13.67 -0.72 8.90
CA GLU A 129 14.82 0.06 9.33
C GLU A 129 15.49 0.75 8.14
N MET A 130 15.66 0.04 7.03
CA MET A 130 16.27 0.63 5.85
C MET A 130 15.39 1.74 5.27
N ARG A 131 14.07 1.52 5.26
CA ARG A 131 13.12 2.52 4.81
C ARG A 131 13.25 3.80 5.63
N GLU A 132 13.31 3.65 6.95
CA GLU A 132 13.46 4.79 7.84
C GLU A 132 14.75 5.55 7.58
N GLN A 133 15.84 4.82 7.38
CA GLN A 133 17.14 5.46 7.09
C GLN A 133 17.10 6.26 5.80
N ILE A 134 16.49 5.71 4.75
CA ILE A 134 16.48 6.38 3.45
C ILE A 134 15.56 7.60 3.44
N PHE A 135 14.41 7.51 4.10
CA PHE A 135 13.44 8.60 4.07
C PHE A 135 13.71 9.68 5.13
N ASN A 136 14.37 9.33 6.21
CA ASN A 136 14.66 10.30 7.26
C ASN A 136 16.02 11.00 7.12
N LEU A 137 16.88 10.46 6.27
CA LEU A 137 18.15 11.14 5.97
C LEU A 137 17.93 12.15 4.86
N GLN A 138 17.78 13.38 5.23
CA GLN A 138 17.51 14.46 4.28
C GLN A 138 18.76 15.20 3.91
#